data_1cb9a2725eaca31fcbe1f8d669c0b756
#
_entry.id   1cb9a2725eaca31fcbe1f8d669c0b756
#
_cell.length_a   1.000
_cell.length_b   1.000
_cell.length_c   1.000
_cell.angle_alpha   90.00
_cell.angle_beta   90.00
_cell.angle_gamma   90.00
#
_symmetry.space_group_name_H-M   'P 1'
#
loop_
_entity.id
_entity.type
_entity.pdbx_description
1 polymer ?
#
loop_
_entity_poly.entity_id
_entity_poly.type
_entity_poly.pdbx_seq_one_letter_code
_entity_poly.pdbx_strand_id
1 'polypeptide(L)'
;MLLAILLSAAATDTYLDQTRPRWEQVSQKLWEFSETALQEKKSAALFEDLLEKEGFQVQRGVGQLPTAFVASAGSGEPVVAILAEYDALPELSQHGGEPRKDPLTKGAPGHGCGHNLLGTAAVAAAVAANRERMEKKLPGTLQVFGTPAEEILIGKTFMLMAGAFKKTDVVLSWHPGDKNEIVNGKRLALTASEVEFFGKTAHAAASPWLGRSSLDALELFEHAMSLMREHIQPTARIHRVIKNGGVVANIIPDYAKVQVWLRDANGQSVDEMLGRMRKAAEGAALGTETRAQVSVLASVRDPVSNQVLGQVMQKELERVGAPKWDAADEGFARSLQKEVGVPEAGLASDVTPYGVHGATASSDIGEVSAAVPLAELGVATRPLGTASHHWATTSCSLHPVGLKGMSVASKVLAGSLVNLLQQPATVXSAKAEFAKATKGKAYQSPLPADAKPVVF
;
A
#
# COMPACT_ATOMS: atom_id res chain seq x y z
N MET A 1 25.82 -17.64 18.83
CA MET A 1 25.10 -16.61 18.11
C MET A 1 23.79 -17.10 17.50
N LEU A 2 23.83 -18.18 16.71
CA LEU A 2 22.64 -18.78 16.08
C LEU A 2 21.61 -19.24 17.13
N LEU A 3 22.09 -19.87 18.21
CA LEU A 3 21.20 -20.39 19.26
C LEU A 3 20.48 -19.25 20.00
N ALA A 4 21.17 -18.13 20.24
CA ALA A 4 20.57 -16.97 20.89
C ALA A 4 19.46 -16.34 20.03
N ILE A 5 19.68 -16.27 18.72
CA ILE A 5 18.69 -15.74 17.77
C ILE A 5 17.42 -16.62 17.77
N LEU A 6 17.61 -17.96 17.73
CA LEU A 6 16.48 -18.89 17.75
C LEU A 6 15.68 -18.78 19.06
N LEU A 7 16.38 -18.63 20.19
CA LEU A 7 15.71 -18.45 21.48
C LEU A 7 14.92 -17.14 21.54
N SER A 8 15.47 -16.07 20.97
CA SER A 8 14.80 -14.77 20.90
C SER A 8 13.51 -14.88 20.07
N ALA A 9 13.62 -15.45 18.88
CA ALA A 9 12.47 -15.64 18.00
C ALA A 9 11.39 -16.50 18.64
N ALA A 10 11.80 -17.56 19.37
CA ALA A 10 10.87 -18.45 20.08
C ALA A 10 10.10 -17.69 21.18
N ALA A 11 10.76 -16.73 21.87
CA ALA A 11 10.10 -15.95 22.91
C ALA A 11 9.00 -15.04 22.35
N THR A 12 9.27 -14.38 21.21
CA THR A 12 8.25 -13.57 20.56
C THR A 12 7.09 -14.43 20.05
N ASP A 13 7.38 -15.62 19.50
CA ASP A 13 6.35 -16.56 19.05
C ASP A 13 5.43 -16.94 20.22
N THR A 14 6.02 -17.28 21.38
CA THR A 14 5.27 -17.67 22.57
C THR A 14 4.33 -16.54 23.01
N TYR A 15 4.85 -15.31 23.08
CA TYR A 15 4.04 -14.15 23.45
C TYR A 15 2.86 -13.97 22.48
N LEU A 16 3.14 -14.05 21.17
CA LEU A 16 2.10 -13.86 20.16
C LEU A 16 1.05 -14.95 20.20
N ASP A 17 1.44 -16.21 20.46
CA ASP A 17 0.49 -17.31 20.63
C ASP A 17 -0.41 -17.07 21.87
N GLN A 18 0.19 -16.69 23.00
CA GLN A 18 -0.53 -16.45 24.25
C GLN A 18 -1.52 -15.27 24.11
N THR A 19 -1.18 -14.27 23.31
CA THR A 19 -2.00 -13.07 23.13
C THR A 19 -2.83 -13.09 21.84
N ARG A 20 -2.84 -14.21 21.12
CA ARG A 20 -3.54 -14.34 19.85
C ARG A 20 -4.99 -13.83 19.88
N PRO A 21 -5.81 -14.20 20.89
CA PRO A 21 -7.20 -13.71 20.90
C PRO A 21 -7.30 -12.18 20.94
N ARG A 22 -6.37 -11.50 21.61
CA ARG A 22 -6.32 -10.04 21.64
C ARG A 22 -6.14 -9.47 20.23
N TRP A 23 -5.20 -10.05 19.48
CA TRP A 23 -4.89 -9.53 18.13
C TRP A 23 -6.01 -9.83 17.15
N GLU A 24 -6.65 -10.98 17.29
CA GLU A 24 -7.82 -11.31 16.48
C GLU A 24 -8.95 -10.32 16.73
N GLN A 25 -9.17 -9.90 17.99
CA GLN A 25 -10.17 -8.88 18.32
C GLN A 25 -9.81 -7.52 17.72
N VAL A 26 -8.54 -7.12 17.76
CA VAL A 26 -8.09 -5.86 17.16
C VAL A 26 -8.38 -5.87 15.65
N SER A 27 -8.00 -6.95 14.97
CA SER A 27 -8.24 -7.10 13.54
C SER A 27 -9.72 -7.08 13.21
N GLN A 28 -10.56 -7.74 14.03
CA GLN A 28 -12.00 -7.74 13.84
C GLN A 28 -12.57 -6.30 13.95
N LYS A 29 -12.10 -5.53 14.93
CA LYS A 29 -12.57 -4.14 15.08
C LYS A 29 -12.25 -3.30 13.85
N LEU A 30 -11.02 -3.41 13.31
CA LEU A 30 -10.66 -2.72 12.08
C LEU A 30 -11.57 -3.14 10.93
N TRP A 31 -11.79 -4.46 10.82
CA TRP A 31 -12.65 -5.03 9.79
C TRP A 31 -14.07 -4.46 9.88
N GLU A 32 -14.59 -4.32 11.11
CA GLU A 32 -15.92 -3.75 11.35
C GLU A 32 -15.97 -2.24 11.06
N PHE A 33 -14.88 -1.50 11.37
CA PHE A 33 -14.81 -0.06 11.08
C PHE A 33 -14.83 0.19 9.57
N SER A 34 -14.10 -0.58 8.79
CA SER A 34 -14.03 -0.49 7.32
C SER A 34 -13.91 0.95 6.82
N GLU A 35 -12.96 1.69 7.37
CA GLU A 35 -12.78 3.10 7.03
C GLU A 35 -11.90 3.25 5.79
N THR A 36 -12.38 3.98 4.80
CA THR A 36 -11.65 4.19 3.55
C THR A 36 -10.56 5.26 3.70
N ALA A 37 -9.76 5.42 2.66
CA ALA A 37 -8.62 6.34 2.63
C ALA A 37 -8.97 7.73 3.15
N LEU A 38 -8.16 8.25 4.06
CA LEU A 38 -8.29 9.55 4.75
C LEU A 38 -9.46 9.60 5.76
N GLN A 39 -10.21 8.50 5.94
CA GLN A 39 -11.29 8.40 6.89
C GLN A 39 -11.00 7.41 8.03
N GLU A 40 -9.76 6.94 8.15
CA GLU A 40 -9.35 5.87 9.06
C GLU A 40 -9.20 6.36 10.52
N LYS A 41 -10.18 7.10 11.02
CA LYS A 41 -10.10 7.78 12.34
C LYS A 41 -10.13 6.79 13.50
N LYS A 42 -11.07 5.84 13.46
CA LYS A 42 -11.20 4.84 14.54
C LYS A 42 -10.06 3.83 14.48
N SER A 43 -9.66 3.45 13.27
CA SER A 43 -8.58 2.49 13.06
C SER A 43 -7.25 3.05 13.57
N ALA A 44 -6.92 4.30 13.20
CA ALA A 44 -5.71 4.96 13.68
C ALA A 44 -5.74 5.10 15.20
N ALA A 45 -6.85 5.60 15.77
CA ALA A 45 -6.98 5.80 17.21
C ALA A 45 -6.79 4.50 17.98
N LEU A 46 -7.36 3.39 17.46
CA LEU A 46 -7.22 2.07 18.09
C LEU A 46 -5.74 1.67 18.20
N PHE A 47 -4.98 1.82 17.11
CA PHE A 47 -3.56 1.49 17.11
C PHE A 47 -2.73 2.46 17.98
N GLU A 48 -3.03 3.77 17.89
CA GLU A 48 -2.33 4.79 18.67
C GLU A 48 -2.48 4.52 20.16
N ASP A 49 -3.71 4.30 20.62
CA ASP A 49 -4.00 4.04 22.04
C ASP A 49 -3.37 2.74 22.51
N LEU A 50 -3.41 1.70 21.65
CA LEU A 50 -2.81 0.41 21.98
C LEU A 50 -1.29 0.54 22.12
N LEU A 51 -0.64 1.23 21.20
CA LEU A 51 0.82 1.40 21.21
C LEU A 51 1.25 2.24 22.41
N GLU A 52 0.50 3.29 22.79
CA GLU A 52 0.79 4.06 24.00
C GLU A 52 0.74 3.17 25.25
N LYS A 53 -0.28 2.33 25.36
CA LYS A 53 -0.43 1.39 26.49
C LYS A 53 0.72 0.39 26.55
N GLU A 54 1.33 0.09 25.39
CA GLU A 54 2.47 -0.83 25.30
C GLU A 54 3.82 -0.13 25.41
N GLY A 55 3.82 1.16 25.78
CA GLY A 55 5.05 1.89 26.08
C GLY A 55 5.70 2.62 24.92
N PHE A 56 5.01 2.76 23.80
CA PHE A 56 5.48 3.55 22.67
C PHE A 56 5.09 5.02 22.85
N GLN A 57 5.95 5.92 22.42
CA GLN A 57 5.63 7.34 22.31
C GLN A 57 5.00 7.56 20.92
N VAL A 58 3.80 8.10 20.87
CA VAL A 58 3.03 8.21 19.63
C VAL A 58 2.91 9.68 19.20
N GLN A 59 3.41 9.96 17.99
CA GLN A 59 3.22 11.24 17.31
C GLN A 59 2.07 11.09 16.34
N ARG A 60 0.99 11.83 16.56
CA ARG A 60 -0.25 11.76 15.76
C ARG A 60 -0.27 12.86 14.71
N GLY A 61 -0.93 12.61 13.59
CA GLY A 61 -1.22 13.62 12.58
C GLY A 61 -0.01 14.03 11.76
N VAL A 62 0.76 13.07 11.28
CA VAL A 62 2.00 13.29 10.53
C VAL A 62 1.69 13.51 9.05
N GLY A 63 2.39 14.45 8.40
CA GLY A 63 2.36 14.62 6.95
C GLY A 63 1.06 15.17 6.40
N GLN A 64 0.40 16.06 7.11
CA GLN A 64 -0.91 16.61 6.74
C GLN A 64 -2.02 15.54 6.75
N LEU A 65 -1.76 14.39 7.40
CA LEU A 65 -2.69 13.26 7.44
C LEU A 65 -3.12 13.06 8.89
N PRO A 66 -4.33 13.49 9.27
CA PRO A 66 -4.77 13.35 10.66
C PRO A 66 -4.77 11.91 11.17
N THR A 67 -4.89 10.94 10.27
CA THR A 67 -4.94 9.51 10.63
C THR A 67 -3.58 8.81 10.53
N ALA A 68 -2.49 9.54 10.18
CA ALA A 68 -1.14 8.99 10.17
C ALA A 68 -0.48 9.15 11.55
N PHE A 69 0.40 8.23 11.91
CA PHE A 69 1.15 8.34 13.16
C PHE A 69 2.53 7.68 13.04
N VAL A 70 3.42 8.07 13.95
CA VAL A 70 4.69 7.39 14.16
C VAL A 70 4.78 7.07 15.64
N ALA A 71 4.90 5.79 15.98
CA ALA A 71 5.07 5.32 17.36
C ALA A 71 6.50 4.80 17.52
N SER A 72 7.19 5.22 18.58
CA SER A 72 8.60 4.85 18.82
C SER A 72 8.81 4.32 20.22
N ALA A 73 9.65 3.30 20.36
CA ALA A 73 10.05 2.72 21.64
C ALA A 73 11.54 2.41 21.61
N GLY A 74 12.22 2.64 22.74
CA GLY A 74 13.66 2.47 22.82
C GLY A 74 14.40 3.76 22.51
N SER A 75 15.69 3.68 22.33
CA SER A 75 16.53 4.85 22.02
C SER A 75 17.84 4.43 21.33
N GLY A 76 18.35 5.33 20.51
CA GLY A 76 19.61 5.11 19.81
C GLY A 76 19.45 4.21 18.59
N GLU A 77 20.59 3.86 18.03
CA GLU A 77 20.66 3.04 16.80
C GLU A 77 20.87 1.56 17.14
N PRO A 78 20.44 0.66 16.24
CA PRO A 78 19.76 0.94 14.98
C PRO A 78 18.30 1.34 15.18
N VAL A 79 17.76 2.08 14.22
CA VAL A 79 16.34 2.46 14.18
C VAL A 79 15.64 1.57 13.16
N VAL A 80 14.84 0.64 13.64
CA VAL A 80 14.18 -0.38 12.82
C VAL A 80 12.68 -0.11 12.82
N ALA A 81 12.08 -0.05 11.65
CA ALA A 81 10.68 0.33 11.50
C ALA A 81 9.84 -0.75 10.84
N ILE A 82 8.54 -0.67 11.11
CA ILE A 82 7.54 -1.51 10.43
C ILE A 82 6.37 -0.61 10.00
N LEU A 83 5.80 -0.93 8.83
CA LEU A 83 4.66 -0.19 8.28
C LEU A 83 3.35 -0.89 8.65
N ALA A 84 2.34 -0.10 9.02
CA ALA A 84 0.99 -0.58 9.30
C ALA A 84 -0.02 0.17 8.43
N GLU A 85 -0.72 -0.55 7.57
CA GLU A 85 -1.80 -0.02 6.74
C GLU A 85 -3.13 -0.45 7.36
N TYR A 86 -4.19 0.36 7.19
CA TYR A 86 -5.49 0.08 7.82
C TYR A 86 -6.67 0.67 7.06
N ASP A 87 -6.48 1.16 5.84
CA ASP A 87 -7.59 1.68 5.03
C ASP A 87 -8.32 0.55 4.32
N ALA A 88 -9.65 0.71 4.19
CA ALA A 88 -10.54 -0.21 3.49
C ALA A 88 -10.86 0.33 2.10
N LEU A 89 -11.52 -0.50 1.31
CA LEU A 89 -11.91 -0.17 -0.07
C LEU A 89 -13.42 0.11 -0.16
N PRO A 90 -13.82 1.07 -1.01
CA PRO A 90 -15.25 1.32 -1.22
C PRO A 90 -15.98 0.10 -1.77
N GLU A 91 -17.26 -0.04 -1.42
CA GLU A 91 -18.20 -0.99 -2.01
C GLU A 91 -17.81 -2.48 -1.88
N LEU A 92 -16.95 -2.83 -0.91
CA LEU A 92 -16.53 -4.21 -0.72
C LEU A 92 -17.03 -4.82 0.61
N SER A 93 -18.10 -4.28 1.17
CA SER A 93 -18.77 -4.87 2.34
C SER A 93 -19.18 -6.32 2.04
N GLN A 94 -18.99 -7.21 3.02
CA GLN A 94 -19.21 -8.65 2.85
C GLN A 94 -19.39 -9.28 4.21
N HIS A 95 -20.22 -10.33 4.30
CA HIS A 95 -20.26 -11.16 5.50
C HIS A 95 -18.93 -11.91 5.63
N GLY A 96 -18.28 -11.79 6.79
CA GLY A 96 -17.01 -12.46 7.05
C GLY A 96 -17.17 -13.97 7.07
N GLY A 97 -16.26 -14.70 6.40
CA GLY A 97 -16.29 -16.13 6.36
C GLY A 97 -17.35 -16.75 5.45
N GLU A 98 -18.07 -15.92 4.69
CA GLU A 98 -19.07 -16.43 3.74
C GLU A 98 -18.38 -16.67 2.39
N PRO A 99 -18.43 -17.91 1.85
CA PRO A 99 -17.74 -18.21 0.59
C PRO A 99 -18.51 -17.80 -0.69
N ARG A 100 -19.58 -17.02 -0.53
CA ARG A 100 -20.35 -16.46 -1.64
C ARG A 100 -20.48 -14.96 -1.46
N LYS A 101 -20.69 -14.24 -2.56
CA LYS A 101 -20.91 -12.79 -2.46
C LYS A 101 -22.19 -12.51 -1.68
N ASP A 102 -22.04 -11.86 -0.55
CA ASP A 102 -23.14 -11.55 0.36
C ASP A 102 -22.80 -10.27 1.15
N PRO A 103 -23.07 -9.09 0.59
CA PRO A 103 -22.74 -7.85 1.28
C PRO A 103 -23.43 -7.73 2.63
N LEU A 104 -22.67 -7.40 3.67
CA LEU A 104 -23.24 -7.11 4.99
C LEU A 104 -24.11 -5.85 4.91
N THR A 105 -23.63 -4.83 4.21
CA THR A 105 -24.38 -3.60 3.92
C THR A 105 -24.09 -3.21 2.47
N LYS A 106 -25.10 -3.27 1.62
CA LYS A 106 -24.93 -2.99 0.18
C LYS A 106 -24.33 -1.60 -0.03
N GLY A 107 -23.26 -1.54 -0.84
CA GLY A 107 -22.57 -0.30 -1.19
C GLY A 107 -21.60 0.22 -0.14
N ALA A 108 -21.54 -0.40 1.05
CA ALA A 108 -20.62 0.03 2.10
C ALA A 108 -19.19 -0.49 1.83
N PRO A 109 -18.18 0.12 2.46
CA PRO A 109 -16.79 -0.34 2.29
C PRO A 109 -16.51 -1.66 3.01
N GLY A 110 -15.38 -2.28 2.63
CA GLY A 110 -14.91 -3.50 3.27
C GLY A 110 -13.40 -3.67 3.07
N HIS A 111 -12.77 -4.50 3.90
CA HIS A 111 -11.33 -4.77 3.83
C HIS A 111 -11.00 -5.78 2.73
N GLY A 112 -11.22 -5.36 1.48
CA GLY A 112 -10.98 -6.19 0.29
C GLY A 112 -9.53 -6.32 -0.11
N CYS A 113 -8.61 -5.68 0.65
CA CYS A 113 -7.16 -5.86 0.49
C CYS A 113 -6.54 -6.48 1.74
N GLY A 114 -7.32 -6.65 2.82
CA GLY A 114 -6.84 -7.29 4.04
C GLY A 114 -6.04 -6.39 4.97
N HIS A 115 -6.19 -5.07 4.86
CA HIS A 115 -5.40 -4.16 5.69
C HIS A 115 -5.74 -4.26 7.18
N ASN A 116 -6.92 -4.78 7.55
CA ASN A 116 -7.21 -5.10 8.94
C ASN A 116 -6.22 -6.13 9.50
N LEU A 117 -5.85 -7.12 8.68
CA LEU A 117 -4.84 -8.13 9.03
C LEU A 117 -3.44 -7.49 9.01
N LEU A 118 -3.18 -6.67 7.99
CA LEU A 118 -1.86 -6.06 7.76
C LEU A 118 -1.45 -5.18 8.94
N GLY A 119 -2.28 -4.22 9.28
CA GLY A 119 -1.98 -3.28 10.37
C GLY A 119 -1.88 -3.99 11.71
N THR A 120 -2.78 -4.94 11.97
CA THR A 120 -2.78 -5.67 13.23
C THR A 120 -1.52 -6.51 13.40
N ALA A 121 -1.11 -7.26 12.36
CA ALA A 121 0.11 -8.08 12.47
C ALA A 121 1.36 -7.20 12.67
N ALA A 122 1.41 -6.05 11.97
CA ALA A 122 2.54 -5.13 12.13
C ALA A 122 2.64 -4.59 13.57
N VAL A 123 1.50 -4.16 14.13
CA VAL A 123 1.46 -3.64 15.51
C VAL A 123 1.78 -4.76 16.51
N ALA A 124 1.19 -5.95 16.32
CA ALA A 124 1.45 -7.10 17.21
C ALA A 124 2.94 -7.47 17.19
N ALA A 125 3.55 -7.48 16.00
CA ALA A 125 4.97 -7.79 15.86
C ALA A 125 5.84 -6.76 16.58
N ALA A 126 5.52 -5.48 16.46
CA ALA A 126 6.28 -4.41 17.12
C ALA A 126 6.16 -4.51 18.65
N VAL A 127 4.97 -4.81 19.16
CA VAL A 127 4.75 -4.98 20.60
C VAL A 127 5.55 -6.17 21.11
N ALA A 128 5.49 -7.31 20.42
CA ALA A 128 6.25 -8.51 20.80
C ALA A 128 7.76 -8.24 20.77
N ALA A 129 8.26 -7.58 19.73
CA ALA A 129 9.68 -7.25 19.58
C ALA A 129 10.14 -6.27 20.67
N ASN A 130 9.30 -5.28 21.01
CA ASN A 130 9.66 -4.33 22.06
C ASN A 130 9.73 -4.99 23.43
N ARG A 131 8.85 -5.93 23.73
CA ARG A 131 8.92 -6.71 24.99
C ARG A 131 10.23 -7.47 25.07
N GLU A 132 10.62 -8.13 23.99
CA GLU A 132 11.90 -8.85 23.91
C GLU A 132 13.08 -7.90 24.04
N ARG A 133 13.02 -6.72 23.36
CA ARG A 133 14.06 -5.68 23.45
C ARG A 133 14.27 -5.24 24.89
N MET A 134 13.16 -4.97 25.60
CA MET A 134 13.24 -4.53 27.01
C MET A 134 13.80 -5.62 27.92
N GLU A 135 13.30 -6.86 27.78
CA GLU A 135 13.72 -7.99 28.60
C GLU A 135 15.22 -8.27 28.44
N LYS A 136 15.70 -8.20 27.20
CA LYS A 136 17.12 -8.47 26.89
C LYS A 136 17.98 -7.20 26.93
N LYS A 137 17.38 -6.05 27.23
CA LYS A 137 18.09 -4.76 27.29
C LYS A 137 18.85 -4.46 25.99
N LEU A 138 18.21 -4.78 24.85
CA LEU A 138 18.84 -4.52 23.55
C LEU A 138 18.79 -3.02 23.25
N PRO A 139 19.89 -2.45 22.72
CA PRO A 139 19.88 -1.07 22.25
C PRO A 139 19.05 -0.92 20.99
N GLY A 140 18.78 0.31 20.61
CA GLY A 140 18.09 0.63 19.37
C GLY A 140 16.65 1.08 19.60
N THR A 141 16.06 1.51 18.51
CA THR A 141 14.72 2.08 18.49
C THR A 141 13.84 1.26 17.55
N LEU A 142 12.64 0.92 18.02
CA LEU A 142 11.59 0.36 17.17
C LEU A 142 10.61 1.46 16.81
N GLN A 143 10.19 1.51 15.54
CA GLN A 143 9.18 2.45 15.07
C GLN A 143 8.06 1.71 14.38
N VAL A 144 6.82 2.16 14.64
CA VAL A 144 5.64 1.74 13.88
C VAL A 144 5.12 2.97 13.15
N PHE A 145 5.06 2.87 11.83
CA PHE A 145 4.49 3.92 10.99
C PHE A 145 3.05 3.53 10.66
N GLY A 146 2.09 4.28 11.17
CA GLY A 146 0.69 4.15 10.75
C GLY A 146 0.51 4.92 9.46
N THR A 147 0.32 4.20 8.36
CA THR A 147 0.35 4.78 7.02
C THR A 147 -1.03 4.65 6.37
N PRO A 148 -1.90 5.67 6.53
CA PRO A 148 -3.24 5.65 5.95
C PRO A 148 -3.22 5.86 4.44
N ALA A 149 -4.36 5.66 3.79
CA ALA A 149 -4.59 6.04 2.39
C ALA A 149 -3.64 5.35 1.40
N GLU A 150 -3.30 4.06 1.67
CA GLU A 150 -2.51 3.27 0.73
C GLU A 150 -3.30 3.00 -0.55
N GLU A 151 -4.60 2.80 -0.43
CA GLU A 151 -5.47 2.44 -1.56
C GLU A 151 -5.60 3.57 -2.59
N ILE A 152 -5.25 4.80 -2.21
CA ILE A 152 -5.12 5.92 -3.17
C ILE A 152 -3.67 6.39 -3.31
N LEU A 153 -2.72 5.59 -2.81
CA LEU A 153 -1.28 5.71 -3.10
C LEU A 153 -0.64 7.02 -2.60
N ILE A 154 -1.10 7.58 -1.47
CA ILE A 154 -0.59 8.88 -1.03
C ILE A 154 -0.03 8.91 0.39
N GLY A 155 -0.49 8.03 1.28
CA GLY A 155 -0.17 8.17 2.71
C GLY A 155 1.33 8.23 2.99
N LYS A 156 2.06 7.25 2.46
CA LYS A 156 3.50 7.16 2.70
C LYS A 156 4.25 8.32 2.05
N THR A 157 3.79 8.79 0.89
CA THR A 157 4.43 9.91 0.20
C THR A 157 4.34 11.20 1.04
N PHE A 158 3.16 11.49 1.60
CA PHE A 158 3.00 12.68 2.45
C PHE A 158 3.82 12.57 3.74
N MET A 159 3.94 11.37 4.32
CA MET A 159 4.79 11.15 5.50
C MET A 159 6.27 11.37 5.16
N LEU A 160 6.71 10.91 3.99
CA LEU A 160 8.09 11.15 3.51
C LEU A 160 8.35 12.64 3.30
N MET A 161 7.40 13.36 2.69
CA MET A 161 7.53 14.81 2.47
C MET A 161 7.68 15.55 3.80
N ALA A 162 7.02 15.06 4.86
CA ALA A 162 7.13 15.64 6.20
C ALA A 162 8.41 15.24 6.93
N GLY A 163 9.23 14.37 6.33
CA GLY A 163 10.49 13.93 6.95
C GLY A 163 10.34 12.84 8.00
N ALA A 164 9.21 12.16 8.04
CA ALA A 164 8.92 11.19 9.10
C ALA A 164 9.94 10.04 9.14
N PHE A 165 10.54 9.69 8.01
CA PHE A 165 11.49 8.57 7.90
C PHE A 165 12.96 8.97 8.04
N LYS A 166 13.27 10.26 8.31
CA LYS A 166 14.65 10.75 8.29
C LYS A 166 15.60 10.04 9.26
N LYS A 167 15.07 9.54 10.37
CA LYS A 167 15.89 8.86 11.39
C LYS A 167 15.82 7.34 11.31
N THR A 168 15.10 6.81 10.33
CA THR A 168 14.88 5.36 10.19
C THR A 168 16.02 4.74 9.38
N ASP A 169 16.60 3.65 9.90
CA ASP A 169 17.70 2.95 9.21
C ASP A 169 17.17 1.90 8.22
N VAL A 170 16.16 1.13 8.62
CA VAL A 170 15.58 0.07 7.78
C VAL A 170 14.09 -0.08 8.08
N VAL A 171 13.34 -0.56 7.10
CA VAL A 171 11.89 -0.71 7.19
C VAL A 171 11.49 -2.13 6.78
N LEU A 172 10.63 -2.75 7.59
CA LEU A 172 9.96 -4.00 7.22
C LEU A 172 8.50 -3.72 6.92
N SER A 173 7.95 -4.51 6.02
CA SER A 173 6.54 -4.42 5.65
C SER A 173 6.02 -5.83 5.35
N TRP A 174 4.70 -5.98 5.26
CA TRP A 174 4.11 -7.22 4.77
C TRP A 174 2.80 -6.94 4.07
N HIS A 175 2.34 -7.90 3.29
CA HIS A 175 1.04 -7.78 2.64
C HIS A 175 0.31 -9.13 2.66
N PRO A 176 -0.99 -9.13 3.00
CA PRO A 176 -1.82 -10.33 2.84
C PRO A 176 -1.85 -10.79 1.38
N GLY A 177 -1.67 -12.07 1.16
CA GLY A 177 -1.61 -12.61 -0.19
C GLY A 177 -2.22 -14.00 -0.27
N ASP A 178 -1.88 -14.70 -1.35
CA ASP A 178 -2.27 -16.09 -1.52
C ASP A 178 -1.08 -17.06 -1.45
N LYS A 179 0.13 -16.54 -1.17
CA LYS A 179 1.37 -17.32 -1.05
C LYS A 179 2.17 -16.85 0.16
N ASN A 180 3.17 -17.65 0.52
CA ASN A 180 4.08 -17.35 1.64
C ASN A 180 5.47 -17.13 1.05
N GLU A 181 5.89 -15.86 0.94
CA GLU A 181 7.08 -15.50 0.18
C GLU A 181 7.64 -14.14 0.61
N ILE A 182 8.87 -13.85 0.23
CA ILE A 182 9.36 -12.48 0.30
C ILE A 182 8.99 -11.82 -1.03
N VAL A 183 8.27 -10.70 -0.95
CA VAL A 183 7.81 -9.99 -2.14
C VAL A 183 9.00 -9.21 -2.70
N ASN A 184 9.75 -9.87 -3.56
CA ASN A 184 10.97 -9.34 -4.15
C ASN A 184 10.78 -9.12 -5.65
N GLY A 185 9.54 -8.86 -6.03
CA GLY A 185 9.16 -8.61 -7.42
C GLY A 185 9.02 -7.14 -7.71
N LYS A 186 8.73 -6.86 -8.96
CA LYS A 186 8.52 -5.51 -9.44
C LYS A 186 7.05 -5.13 -9.30
N ARG A 187 6.80 -4.01 -8.66
CA ARG A 187 5.51 -3.34 -8.71
C ARG A 187 5.58 -2.27 -9.79
N LEU A 188 4.43 -1.91 -10.35
CA LEU A 188 4.38 -0.90 -11.40
C LEU A 188 4.47 0.50 -10.80
N ALA A 189 5.27 1.36 -11.43
CA ALA A 189 5.24 2.79 -11.17
C ALA A 189 3.93 3.35 -11.72
N LEU A 190 3.39 4.37 -11.07
CA LEU A 190 2.10 4.95 -11.42
C LEU A 190 2.08 6.44 -11.09
N THR A 191 1.48 7.24 -11.97
CA THR A 191 1.10 8.62 -11.66
C THR A 191 -0.38 8.78 -11.98
N ALA A 192 -1.14 9.20 -10.96
CA ALA A 192 -2.56 9.55 -11.08
C ALA A 192 -2.68 11.07 -11.16
N SER A 193 -3.42 11.55 -12.15
CA SER A 193 -3.55 12.99 -12.38
C SER A 193 -4.96 13.35 -12.84
N GLU A 194 -5.29 14.61 -12.71
CA GLU A 194 -6.48 15.20 -13.32
C GLU A 194 -6.03 16.28 -14.27
N VAL A 195 -6.66 16.32 -15.43
CA VAL A 195 -6.45 17.35 -16.45
C VAL A 195 -7.76 18.11 -16.58
N GLU A 196 -7.70 19.40 -16.34
CA GLU A 196 -8.87 20.30 -16.38
C GLU A 196 -8.69 21.30 -17.50
N PHE A 197 -9.79 21.59 -18.18
CA PHE A 197 -9.82 22.59 -19.22
C PHE A 197 -10.86 23.64 -18.86
N PHE A 198 -10.49 24.91 -19.03
CA PHE A 198 -11.30 26.07 -18.70
C PHE A 198 -11.54 26.89 -19.96
N GLY A 199 -12.78 27.00 -20.35
CA GLY A 199 -13.20 27.68 -21.58
C GLY A 199 -14.10 28.88 -21.30
N LYS A 200 -15.06 29.09 -22.20
CA LYS A 200 -15.95 30.24 -22.14
C LYS A 200 -17.33 29.82 -22.66
N THR A 201 -18.37 30.05 -21.88
CA THR A 201 -19.73 29.71 -22.26
C THR A 201 -20.28 30.67 -23.34
N ALA A 202 -21.21 30.12 -24.12
CA ALA A 202 -22.03 30.91 -25.07
C ALA A 202 -23.22 30.04 -25.44
N HIS A 203 -24.26 30.68 -26.01
CA HIS A 203 -25.40 29.92 -26.55
C HIS A 203 -24.93 29.20 -27.80
N ALA A 204 -25.04 27.86 -27.79
CA ALA A 204 -24.44 27.02 -28.83
C ALA A 204 -25.00 27.27 -30.24
N ALA A 205 -26.26 27.74 -30.34
CA ALA A 205 -26.88 28.05 -31.64
C ALA A 205 -26.85 29.53 -31.98
N ALA A 206 -27.12 30.40 -30.98
CA ALA A 206 -27.33 31.82 -31.25
C ALA A 206 -26.02 32.62 -31.43
N SER A 207 -24.97 32.24 -30.67
CA SER A 207 -23.72 32.99 -30.67
C SER A 207 -22.50 32.09 -30.37
N PRO A 208 -22.34 30.95 -31.08
CA PRO A 208 -21.23 30.04 -30.75
C PRO A 208 -19.84 30.66 -30.89
N TRP A 209 -19.69 31.64 -31.77
CA TRP A 209 -18.41 32.31 -31.97
C TRP A 209 -17.90 33.08 -30.73
N LEU A 210 -18.76 33.30 -29.75
CA LEU A 210 -18.39 33.94 -28.49
C LEU A 210 -17.85 32.95 -27.45
N GLY A 211 -18.07 31.65 -27.71
CA GLY A 211 -17.66 30.59 -26.79
C GLY A 211 -16.29 29.99 -27.10
N ARG A 212 -15.72 29.31 -26.13
CA ARG A 212 -14.54 28.47 -26.31
C ARG A 212 -14.78 27.21 -25.51
N SER A 213 -14.94 26.07 -26.20
CA SER A 213 -15.40 24.83 -25.58
C SER A 213 -14.27 24.10 -24.86
N SER A 214 -14.42 23.95 -23.55
CA SER A 214 -13.53 23.09 -22.76
C SER A 214 -13.68 21.61 -23.14
N LEU A 215 -14.87 21.22 -23.64
CA LEU A 215 -15.08 19.85 -24.12
C LEU A 215 -14.25 19.60 -25.39
N ASP A 216 -14.21 20.56 -26.31
CA ASP A 216 -13.38 20.43 -27.53
C ASP A 216 -11.91 20.25 -27.15
N ALA A 217 -11.43 21.02 -26.15
CA ALA A 217 -10.06 20.88 -25.65
C ALA A 217 -9.84 19.47 -25.10
N LEU A 218 -10.79 18.97 -24.31
CA LEU A 218 -10.71 17.62 -23.75
C LEU A 218 -10.68 16.56 -24.86
N GLU A 219 -11.49 16.72 -25.89
CA GLU A 219 -11.52 15.77 -27.03
C GLU A 219 -10.19 15.76 -27.78
N LEU A 220 -9.60 16.95 -28.05
CA LEU A 220 -8.28 17.03 -28.67
C LEU A 220 -7.22 16.35 -27.79
N PHE A 221 -7.26 16.60 -26.49
CA PHE A 221 -6.35 15.96 -25.52
C PHE A 221 -6.51 14.44 -25.54
N GLU A 222 -7.76 13.94 -25.50
CA GLU A 222 -8.04 12.51 -25.53
C GLU A 222 -7.50 11.87 -26.81
N HIS A 223 -7.65 12.57 -27.93
CA HIS A 223 -7.12 12.08 -29.21
C HIS A 223 -5.59 12.02 -29.19
N ALA A 224 -4.95 13.10 -28.69
CA ALA A 224 -3.48 13.12 -28.57
C ALA A 224 -2.97 11.99 -27.67
N MET A 225 -3.66 11.72 -26.55
CA MET A 225 -3.28 10.61 -25.65
C MET A 225 -3.44 9.26 -26.36
N SER A 226 -4.46 9.10 -27.19
CA SER A 226 -4.66 7.86 -27.95
C SER A 226 -3.54 7.66 -28.98
N LEU A 227 -3.14 8.72 -29.67
CA LEU A 227 -2.03 8.66 -30.64
C LEU A 227 -0.70 8.35 -29.94
N MET A 228 -0.50 8.87 -28.73
CA MET A 228 0.72 8.65 -27.96
C MET A 228 0.96 7.15 -27.68
N ARG A 229 -0.12 6.35 -27.61
CA ARG A 229 -0.01 4.91 -27.30
C ARG A 229 0.89 4.15 -28.29
N GLU A 230 0.97 4.61 -29.53
CA GLU A 230 1.85 3.99 -30.54
C GLU A 230 3.34 4.19 -30.20
N HIS A 231 3.65 5.19 -29.39
CA HIS A 231 5.02 5.68 -29.18
C HIS A 231 5.47 5.63 -27.73
N ILE A 232 4.95 4.66 -26.95
CA ILE A 232 5.37 4.39 -25.57
C ILE A 232 5.81 2.94 -25.44
N GLN A 233 6.43 2.59 -24.30
CA GLN A 233 6.90 1.22 -24.07
C GLN A 233 5.74 0.23 -24.08
N PRO A 234 5.96 -1.02 -24.56
CA PRO A 234 4.90 -2.03 -24.60
C PRO A 234 4.32 -2.35 -23.22
N THR A 235 5.09 -2.15 -22.16
CA THR A 235 4.69 -2.38 -20.78
C THR A 235 3.84 -1.24 -20.20
N ALA A 236 3.85 -0.07 -20.88
CA ALA A 236 3.13 1.11 -20.39
C ALA A 236 1.63 1.00 -20.55
N ARG A 237 0.90 1.67 -19.67
CA ARG A 237 -0.58 1.71 -19.71
C ARG A 237 -1.05 3.14 -19.46
N ILE A 238 -2.09 3.53 -20.17
CA ILE A 238 -2.78 4.81 -19.99
C ILE A 238 -4.25 4.50 -19.72
N HIS A 239 -4.71 4.85 -18.52
CA HIS A 239 -6.11 4.68 -18.13
C HIS A 239 -6.75 6.06 -18.05
N ARG A 240 -7.99 6.22 -18.57
CA ARG A 240 -8.63 7.53 -18.57
C ARG A 240 -10.12 7.38 -18.28
N VAL A 241 -10.66 8.39 -17.58
CA VAL A 241 -12.11 8.50 -17.41
C VAL A 241 -12.49 9.98 -17.41
N ILE A 242 -13.49 10.33 -18.21
CA ILE A 242 -14.00 11.72 -18.24
C ILE A 242 -14.88 11.91 -17.00
N LYS A 243 -14.52 12.89 -16.18
CA LYS A 243 -15.25 13.23 -14.94
C LYS A 243 -16.27 14.33 -15.17
N ASN A 244 -16.06 15.21 -16.16
CA ASN A 244 -16.98 16.28 -16.51
C ASN A 244 -16.75 16.66 -17.97
N GLY A 245 -17.80 16.67 -18.77
CA GLY A 245 -17.78 17.06 -20.18
C GLY A 245 -18.77 18.17 -20.50
N GLY A 246 -19.30 18.86 -19.49
CA GLY A 246 -20.33 19.87 -19.66
C GLY A 246 -21.65 19.43 -19.05
N VAL A 247 -22.68 20.26 -19.20
CA VAL A 247 -23.95 20.08 -18.52
C VAL A 247 -25.09 19.78 -19.51
N VAL A 248 -25.25 20.62 -20.54
CA VAL A 248 -26.34 20.49 -21.51
C VAL A 248 -25.87 20.99 -22.88
N ALA A 249 -26.35 20.36 -23.95
CA ALA A 249 -25.80 20.53 -25.30
C ALA A 249 -25.94 21.96 -25.87
N ASN A 250 -26.92 22.73 -25.41
CA ASN A 250 -27.14 24.07 -25.95
C ASN A 250 -26.32 25.16 -25.22
N ILE A 251 -25.44 24.78 -24.30
CA ILE A 251 -24.49 25.69 -23.62
C ILE A 251 -23.09 25.17 -23.93
N ILE A 252 -22.26 26.02 -24.56
CA ILE A 252 -20.85 25.67 -24.79
C ILE A 252 -20.18 25.49 -23.43
N PRO A 253 -19.56 24.33 -23.15
CA PRO A 253 -18.97 24.06 -21.83
C PRO A 253 -17.76 24.96 -21.53
N ASP A 254 -17.74 25.56 -20.35
CA ASP A 254 -16.59 26.34 -19.89
C ASP A 254 -15.69 25.56 -18.94
N TYR A 255 -16.05 24.31 -18.62
CA TYR A 255 -15.26 23.45 -17.73
C TYR A 255 -15.38 21.99 -18.17
N ALA A 256 -14.23 21.32 -18.26
CA ALA A 256 -14.17 19.89 -18.50
C ALA A 256 -13.02 19.30 -17.70
N LYS A 257 -13.15 18.02 -17.33
CA LYS A 257 -12.15 17.32 -16.50
C LYS A 257 -12.05 15.87 -16.93
N VAL A 258 -10.82 15.37 -17.03
CA VAL A 258 -10.51 13.96 -17.24
C VAL A 258 -9.48 13.51 -16.21
N GLN A 259 -9.69 12.31 -15.65
CA GLN A 259 -8.71 11.66 -14.77
C GLN A 259 -7.85 10.73 -15.63
N VAL A 260 -6.54 10.82 -15.48
CA VAL A 260 -5.58 10.02 -16.26
C VAL A 260 -4.61 9.34 -15.30
N TRP A 261 -4.49 8.01 -15.44
CA TRP A 261 -3.50 7.22 -14.72
C TRP A 261 -2.49 6.66 -15.72
N LEU A 262 -1.21 6.94 -15.48
CA LEU A 262 -0.09 6.47 -16.30
C LEU A 262 0.66 5.40 -15.50
N ARG A 263 0.90 4.23 -16.10
CA ARG A 263 1.63 3.15 -15.44
C ARG A 263 2.73 2.60 -16.35
N ASP A 264 3.82 2.16 -15.74
CA ASP A 264 4.84 1.38 -16.45
C ASP A 264 5.68 0.61 -15.42
N ALA A 265 6.60 -0.19 -15.94
CA ALA A 265 7.51 -1.01 -15.15
C ALA A 265 8.51 -0.18 -14.33
N ASN A 266 8.75 1.08 -14.70
CA ASN A 266 9.69 1.93 -13.97
C ASN A 266 9.25 3.40 -13.98
N GLY A 267 9.69 4.12 -12.95
CA GLY A 267 9.29 5.50 -12.74
C GLY A 267 9.76 6.47 -13.83
N GLN A 268 10.92 6.22 -14.42
CA GLN A 268 11.44 7.11 -15.48
C GLN A 268 10.49 7.13 -16.68
N SER A 269 10.00 5.96 -17.09
CA SER A 269 9.04 5.87 -18.19
C SER A 269 7.74 6.62 -17.88
N VAL A 270 7.26 6.49 -16.63
CA VAL A 270 6.05 7.20 -16.20
C VAL A 270 6.28 8.72 -16.23
N ASP A 271 7.44 9.19 -15.76
CA ASP A 271 7.78 10.62 -15.79
C ASP A 271 7.84 11.16 -17.23
N GLU A 272 8.39 10.37 -18.15
CA GLU A 272 8.43 10.75 -19.56
C GLU A 272 7.02 10.86 -20.15
N MET A 273 6.15 9.90 -19.85
CA MET A 273 4.74 9.95 -20.26
C MET A 273 4.02 11.18 -19.68
N LEU A 274 4.28 11.48 -18.41
CA LEU A 274 3.67 12.66 -17.75
C LEU A 274 4.09 13.96 -18.47
N GLY A 275 5.37 14.07 -18.81
CA GLY A 275 5.86 15.23 -19.56
C GLY A 275 5.18 15.38 -20.91
N ARG A 276 4.98 14.26 -21.62
CA ARG A 276 4.28 14.27 -22.92
C ARG A 276 2.80 14.58 -22.74
N MET A 277 2.17 14.06 -21.68
CA MET A 277 0.77 14.36 -21.37
C MET A 277 0.58 15.87 -21.12
N ARG A 278 1.51 16.49 -20.41
CA ARG A 278 1.45 17.94 -20.18
C ARG A 278 1.49 18.72 -21.49
N LYS A 279 2.35 18.32 -22.43
CA LYS A 279 2.43 18.93 -23.77
C LYS A 279 1.13 18.71 -24.55
N ALA A 280 0.52 17.52 -24.44
CA ALA A 280 -0.76 17.25 -25.09
C ALA A 280 -1.87 18.17 -24.55
N ALA A 281 -1.90 18.37 -23.21
CA ALA A 281 -2.87 19.27 -22.59
C ALA A 281 -2.67 20.73 -23.05
N GLU A 282 -1.42 21.20 -23.07
CA GLU A 282 -1.07 22.54 -23.55
C GLU A 282 -1.47 22.74 -25.01
N GLY A 283 -1.16 21.75 -25.87
CA GLY A 283 -1.50 21.82 -27.29
C GLY A 283 -2.99 21.85 -27.53
N ALA A 284 -3.74 21.05 -26.78
CA ALA A 284 -5.21 21.02 -26.88
C ALA A 284 -5.78 22.39 -26.46
N ALA A 285 -5.29 22.94 -25.37
CA ALA A 285 -5.74 24.26 -24.89
C ALA A 285 -5.40 25.38 -25.88
N LEU A 286 -4.20 25.33 -26.44
CA LEU A 286 -3.77 26.34 -27.43
C LEU A 286 -4.68 26.30 -28.67
N GLY A 287 -4.95 25.09 -29.17
CA GLY A 287 -5.75 24.92 -30.39
C GLY A 287 -7.22 25.30 -30.22
N THR A 288 -7.73 25.31 -28.99
CA THR A 288 -9.14 25.64 -28.71
C THR A 288 -9.29 26.98 -28.01
N GLU A 289 -8.20 27.70 -27.81
CA GLU A 289 -8.18 28.99 -27.10
C GLU A 289 -8.80 28.86 -25.69
N THR A 290 -8.47 27.75 -25.01
CA THR A 290 -8.87 27.48 -23.62
C THR A 290 -7.61 27.49 -22.73
N ARG A 291 -7.75 27.15 -21.45
CA ARG A 291 -6.64 27.02 -20.51
C ARG A 291 -6.65 25.62 -19.92
N ALA A 292 -5.50 24.98 -19.87
CA ALA A 292 -5.35 23.66 -19.27
C ALA A 292 -4.65 23.74 -17.90
N GLN A 293 -5.02 22.82 -17.01
CA GLN A 293 -4.34 22.65 -15.73
C GLN A 293 -4.17 21.14 -15.47
N VAL A 294 -2.93 20.73 -15.22
CA VAL A 294 -2.59 19.33 -14.90
C VAL A 294 -2.21 19.27 -13.43
N SER A 295 -2.95 18.48 -12.65
CA SER A 295 -2.70 18.27 -11.22
C SER A 295 -2.29 16.82 -11.00
N VAL A 296 -1.11 16.58 -10.43
CA VAL A 296 -0.67 15.24 -10.02
C VAL A 296 -1.24 15.00 -8.62
N LEU A 297 -2.04 13.95 -8.49
CA LEU A 297 -2.75 13.61 -7.23
C LEU A 297 -1.99 12.57 -6.43
N ALA A 298 -1.39 11.59 -7.11
CA ALA A 298 -0.59 10.54 -6.50
C ALA A 298 0.48 10.12 -7.50
N SER A 299 1.66 9.78 -7.02
CA SER A 299 2.71 9.24 -7.86
C SER A 299 3.58 8.31 -7.04
N VAL A 300 3.76 7.09 -7.53
CA VAL A 300 4.56 6.07 -6.85
C VAL A 300 5.51 5.43 -7.87
N ARG A 301 6.71 5.12 -7.41
CA ARG A 301 7.71 4.49 -8.25
C ARG A 301 7.80 2.98 -8.01
N ASP A 302 8.48 2.29 -8.91
CA ASP A 302 8.81 0.89 -8.76
C ASP A 302 9.75 0.72 -7.54
N PRO A 303 9.52 -0.32 -6.71
CA PRO A 303 10.30 -0.45 -5.47
C PRO A 303 11.78 -0.75 -5.70
N VAL A 304 12.60 -0.27 -4.78
CA VAL A 304 14.02 -0.61 -4.67
C VAL A 304 14.11 -1.82 -3.73
N SER A 305 14.50 -2.97 -4.28
CA SER A 305 14.63 -4.20 -3.48
C SER A 305 15.85 -4.14 -2.57
N ASN A 306 15.76 -4.80 -1.40
CA ASN A 306 16.88 -4.97 -0.49
C ASN A 306 17.02 -6.44 -0.13
N GLN A 307 18.01 -7.09 -0.69
CA GLN A 307 18.24 -8.52 -0.53
C GLN A 307 18.63 -8.86 0.92
N VAL A 308 19.43 -8.02 1.56
CA VAL A 308 19.86 -8.26 2.94
C VAL A 308 18.64 -8.38 3.86
N LEU A 309 17.73 -7.43 3.80
CA LEU A 309 16.50 -7.46 4.61
C LEU A 309 15.59 -8.62 4.19
N GLY A 310 15.47 -8.86 2.90
CA GLY A 310 14.66 -9.97 2.38
C GLY A 310 15.15 -11.31 2.92
N GLN A 311 16.46 -11.50 3.00
CA GLN A 311 17.04 -12.75 3.54
C GLN A 311 16.79 -12.89 5.05
N VAL A 312 16.78 -11.78 5.80
CA VAL A 312 16.43 -11.84 7.23
C VAL A 312 14.99 -12.37 7.38
N MET A 313 14.06 -11.80 6.62
CA MET A 313 12.66 -12.24 6.69
C MET A 313 12.45 -13.64 6.12
N GLN A 314 13.20 -14.02 5.07
CA GLN A 314 13.10 -15.38 4.50
C GLN A 314 13.47 -16.43 5.55
N LYS A 315 14.56 -16.22 6.27
CA LYS A 315 15.00 -17.14 7.34
C LYS A 315 13.93 -17.26 8.42
N GLU A 316 13.31 -16.16 8.81
CA GLU A 316 12.24 -16.19 9.81
C GLU A 316 10.99 -16.87 9.25
N LEU A 317 10.65 -16.63 7.99
CA LEU A 317 9.51 -17.29 7.35
C LEU A 317 9.73 -18.81 7.29
N GLU A 318 10.94 -19.25 6.94
CA GLU A 318 11.30 -20.67 6.93
C GLU A 318 11.24 -21.28 8.33
N ARG A 319 11.68 -20.53 9.36
CA ARG A 319 11.62 -20.98 10.76
C ARG A 319 10.18 -21.14 11.26
N VAL A 320 9.34 -20.15 11.01
CA VAL A 320 7.93 -20.16 11.44
C VAL A 320 7.10 -21.12 10.59
N GLY A 321 7.34 -21.12 9.29
CA GLY A 321 6.62 -21.95 8.34
C GLY A 321 5.31 -21.31 7.87
N ALA A 322 4.72 -21.91 6.85
CA ALA A 322 3.42 -21.51 6.31
C ALA A 322 2.31 -21.69 7.36
N PRO A 323 1.21 -20.99 7.25
CA PRO A 323 0.06 -21.23 8.14
C PRO A 323 -0.38 -22.70 8.07
N LYS A 324 -0.86 -23.23 9.20
CA LYS A 324 -1.31 -24.62 9.31
C LYS A 324 -2.81 -24.67 9.08
N TRP A 325 -3.19 -25.24 7.97
CA TRP A 325 -4.59 -25.33 7.54
C TRP A 325 -5.22 -26.63 8.03
N ASP A 326 -6.48 -26.57 8.44
CA ASP A 326 -7.25 -27.76 8.78
C ASP A 326 -8.26 -28.06 7.66
N ALA A 327 -9.04 -29.11 7.82
CA ALA A 327 -10.02 -29.54 6.82
C ALA A 327 -11.10 -28.48 6.58
N ALA A 328 -11.50 -27.75 7.62
CA ALA A 328 -12.50 -26.69 7.50
C ALA A 328 -11.95 -25.51 6.68
N ASP A 329 -10.68 -25.14 6.91
CA ASP A 329 -10.00 -24.09 6.13
C ASP A 329 -9.96 -24.46 4.65
N GLU A 330 -9.55 -25.67 4.33
CA GLU A 330 -9.45 -26.13 2.94
C GLU A 330 -10.83 -26.23 2.28
N GLY A 331 -11.85 -26.67 3.04
CA GLY A 331 -13.23 -26.72 2.55
C GLY A 331 -13.74 -25.32 2.18
N PHE A 332 -13.52 -24.35 3.08
CA PHE A 332 -13.88 -22.95 2.82
C PHE A 332 -13.15 -22.43 1.58
N ALA A 333 -11.83 -22.70 1.50
CA ALA A 333 -11.00 -22.23 0.39
C ALA A 333 -11.50 -22.71 -0.97
N ARG A 334 -11.78 -24.03 -1.07
CA ARG A 334 -12.23 -24.62 -2.34
C ARG A 334 -13.64 -24.15 -2.71
N SER A 335 -14.53 -24.01 -1.72
CA SER A 335 -15.87 -23.47 -1.94
C SER A 335 -15.79 -22.03 -2.49
N LEU A 336 -14.92 -21.21 -1.91
CA LEU A 336 -14.74 -19.82 -2.36
C LEU A 336 -14.12 -19.78 -3.76
N GLN A 337 -13.11 -20.62 -4.04
CA GLN A 337 -12.48 -20.70 -5.36
C GLN A 337 -13.50 -21.09 -6.44
N LYS A 338 -14.36 -22.07 -6.13
CA LYS A 338 -15.43 -22.47 -7.05
C LYS A 338 -16.35 -21.30 -7.35
N GLU A 339 -16.75 -20.56 -6.32
CA GLU A 339 -17.67 -19.41 -6.47
C GLU A 339 -17.07 -18.30 -7.32
N VAL A 340 -15.78 -17.99 -7.13
CA VAL A 340 -15.12 -16.92 -7.92
C VAL A 340 -14.60 -17.41 -9.27
N GLY A 341 -14.68 -18.70 -9.56
CA GLY A 341 -14.33 -19.25 -10.88
C GLY A 341 -12.85 -19.41 -11.14
N VAL A 342 -12.06 -19.71 -10.08
CA VAL A 342 -10.64 -20.04 -10.23
C VAL A 342 -10.42 -21.51 -9.87
N PRO A 343 -9.27 -22.10 -10.26
CA PRO A 343 -9.01 -23.51 -9.92
C PRO A 343 -9.11 -23.77 -8.41
N GLU A 344 -9.69 -24.89 -8.02
CA GLU A 344 -9.90 -25.27 -6.63
C GLU A 344 -8.60 -25.87 -6.04
N ALA A 345 -7.54 -25.07 -6.05
CA ALA A 345 -6.19 -25.47 -5.62
C ALA A 345 -6.02 -25.43 -4.09
N GLY A 346 -6.97 -24.84 -3.37
CA GLY A 346 -6.89 -24.75 -1.90
C GLY A 346 -6.00 -23.62 -1.45
N LEU A 347 -5.29 -23.86 -0.35
CA LEU A 347 -4.45 -22.85 0.33
C LEU A 347 -2.97 -23.18 0.19
N ALA A 348 -2.12 -22.15 0.13
CA ALA A 348 -0.68 -22.37 0.05
C ALA A 348 -0.16 -22.93 1.38
N SER A 349 0.48 -24.10 1.31
CA SER A 349 1.05 -24.78 2.48
C SER A 349 2.57 -24.79 2.48
N ASP A 350 3.20 -24.15 1.47
CA ASP A 350 4.64 -24.12 1.31
C ASP A 350 5.17 -22.69 1.51
N VAL A 351 6.45 -22.60 1.88
CA VAL A 351 7.20 -21.35 1.84
C VAL A 351 7.92 -21.29 0.48
N THR A 352 7.67 -20.23 -0.28
CA THR A 352 8.33 -20.04 -1.58
C THR A 352 9.81 -19.75 -1.35
N PRO A 353 10.73 -20.41 -2.07
CA PRO A 353 12.15 -20.08 -1.97
C PRO A 353 12.42 -18.61 -2.34
N TYR A 354 13.41 -18.02 -1.70
CA TYR A 354 13.79 -16.63 -1.98
C TYR A 354 14.13 -16.46 -3.47
N GLY A 355 13.59 -15.42 -4.07
CA GLY A 355 13.80 -15.13 -5.49
C GLY A 355 13.06 -13.88 -5.91
N VAL A 356 13.12 -13.58 -7.20
CA VAL A 356 12.38 -12.45 -7.78
C VAL A 356 11.01 -12.96 -8.22
N HIS A 357 9.97 -12.41 -7.65
CA HIS A 357 8.58 -12.78 -7.96
C HIS A 357 7.87 -11.56 -8.57
N GLY A 358 7.16 -11.77 -9.64
CA GLY A 358 6.48 -10.69 -10.33
C GLY A 358 5.26 -10.20 -9.57
N ALA A 359 5.15 -8.90 -9.42
CA ALA A 359 3.93 -8.25 -8.97
C ALA A 359 3.49 -7.28 -10.06
N THR A 360 2.19 -7.12 -10.23
CA THR A 360 1.65 -6.27 -11.28
C THR A 360 0.87 -5.07 -10.75
N ALA A 361 0.70 -5.00 -9.44
CA ALA A 361 0.00 -3.89 -8.76
C ALA A 361 0.96 -2.73 -8.48
N SER A 362 0.42 -1.59 -8.10
CA SER A 362 1.18 -0.44 -7.62
C SER A 362 0.93 -0.28 -6.11
N SER A 363 1.86 0.36 -5.41
CA SER A 363 1.72 0.67 -3.98
C SER A 363 2.65 1.83 -3.62
N ASP A 364 2.26 2.64 -2.66
CA ASP A 364 3.10 3.73 -2.18
C ASP A 364 4.30 3.25 -1.33
N ILE A 365 4.40 1.94 -1.10
CA ILE A 365 5.60 1.33 -0.51
C ILE A 365 6.84 1.60 -1.39
N GLY A 366 6.64 1.75 -2.70
CA GLY A 366 7.73 2.10 -3.62
C GLY A 366 8.44 3.39 -3.23
N GLU A 367 7.67 4.36 -2.74
CA GLU A 367 8.23 5.63 -2.30
C GLU A 367 9.11 5.46 -1.06
N VAL A 368 8.65 4.67 -0.07
CA VAL A 368 9.45 4.38 1.13
C VAL A 368 10.75 3.65 0.72
N SER A 369 10.63 2.66 -0.18
CA SER A 369 11.80 1.87 -0.61
C SER A 369 12.83 2.71 -1.36
N ALA A 370 12.43 3.85 -1.93
CA ALA A 370 13.36 4.78 -2.58
C ALA A 370 14.05 5.71 -1.57
N ALA A 371 13.54 5.77 -0.35
CA ALA A 371 14.06 6.65 0.71
C ALA A 371 14.86 5.90 1.78
N VAL A 372 14.47 4.65 2.07
CA VAL A 372 15.04 3.85 3.18
C VAL A 372 15.08 2.39 2.74
N PRO A 373 16.13 1.61 3.10
CA PRO A 373 16.12 0.16 2.81
C PRO A 373 14.85 -0.51 3.30
N LEU A 374 14.19 -1.27 2.44
CA LEU A 374 12.89 -1.87 2.74
C LEU A 374 12.79 -3.28 2.17
N ALA A 375 12.13 -4.19 2.89
CA ALA A 375 11.72 -5.49 2.36
C ALA A 375 10.30 -5.79 2.80
N GLU A 376 9.59 -6.54 1.94
CA GLU A 376 8.17 -6.87 2.13
C GLU A 376 7.97 -8.38 2.16
N LEU A 377 7.19 -8.83 3.16
CA LEU A 377 6.77 -10.23 3.35
C LEU A 377 5.36 -10.40 2.77
N GLY A 378 5.11 -11.53 2.11
CA GLY A 378 3.76 -11.95 1.74
C GLY A 378 3.40 -13.19 2.52
N VAL A 379 2.17 -13.26 3.06
CA VAL A 379 1.69 -14.46 3.75
C VAL A 379 0.29 -14.77 3.26
N ALA A 380 0.01 -16.05 3.06
CA ALA A 380 -1.30 -16.51 2.60
C ALA A 380 -2.38 -16.19 3.64
N THR A 381 -3.36 -15.42 3.23
CA THR A 381 -4.56 -15.06 4.01
C THR A 381 -5.82 -15.38 3.22
N ARG A 382 -5.67 -15.91 2.02
CA ARG A 382 -6.77 -16.26 1.12
C ARG A 382 -6.33 -17.38 0.18
N PRO A 383 -7.30 -18.05 -0.46
CA PRO A 383 -6.96 -19.21 -1.32
C PRO A 383 -6.15 -18.83 -2.56
N LEU A 384 -5.37 -19.80 -3.03
CA LEU A 384 -4.54 -19.65 -4.24
C LEU A 384 -5.38 -19.18 -5.42
N GLY A 385 -4.86 -18.16 -6.11
CA GLY A 385 -5.48 -17.61 -7.31
C GLY A 385 -6.63 -16.64 -7.08
N THR A 386 -6.99 -16.36 -5.82
CA THR A 386 -8.06 -15.37 -5.54
C THR A 386 -7.48 -13.96 -5.52
N ALA A 387 -8.26 -13.01 -6.06
CA ALA A 387 -7.81 -11.63 -6.22
C ALA A 387 -8.01 -10.81 -4.95
N SER A 388 -7.16 -9.81 -4.74
CA SER A 388 -7.44 -8.70 -3.82
C SER A 388 -8.38 -7.70 -4.51
N HIS A 389 -8.85 -6.71 -3.77
CA HIS A 389 -9.85 -5.73 -4.23
C HIS A 389 -11.13 -6.45 -4.66
N HIS A 390 -11.52 -7.43 -3.86
CA HIS A 390 -12.62 -8.34 -4.18
C HIS A 390 -13.35 -8.73 -2.88
N TRP A 391 -14.66 -8.97 -2.98
CA TRP A 391 -15.46 -9.38 -1.82
C TRP A 391 -14.89 -10.64 -1.15
N ALA A 392 -14.29 -11.52 -1.94
CA ALA A 392 -13.71 -12.76 -1.41
C ALA A 392 -12.60 -12.46 -0.39
N THR A 393 -11.78 -11.44 -0.65
CA THR A 393 -10.74 -11.04 0.30
C THR A 393 -11.34 -10.43 1.57
N THR A 394 -12.41 -9.64 1.44
CA THR A 394 -13.12 -9.14 2.63
C THR A 394 -13.62 -10.31 3.48
N SER A 395 -14.20 -11.33 2.85
CA SER A 395 -14.67 -12.54 3.55
C SER A 395 -13.53 -13.24 4.27
N CYS A 396 -12.41 -13.50 3.57
CA CYS A 396 -11.23 -14.17 4.14
C CYS A 396 -10.64 -13.40 5.31
N SER A 397 -10.71 -12.07 5.27
CA SER A 397 -10.05 -11.21 6.26
C SER A 397 -10.70 -11.27 7.65
N LEU A 398 -11.84 -11.96 7.79
CA LEU A 398 -12.44 -12.26 9.10
C LEU A 398 -12.58 -13.77 9.34
N HIS A 399 -12.16 -14.60 8.40
CA HIS A 399 -12.21 -16.05 8.52
C HIS A 399 -10.92 -16.56 9.19
N PRO A 400 -10.93 -17.75 9.85
CA PRO A 400 -9.70 -18.35 10.36
C PRO A 400 -8.55 -18.42 9.37
N VAL A 401 -8.82 -18.57 8.07
CA VAL A 401 -7.79 -18.54 7.03
C VAL A 401 -6.99 -17.23 7.08
N GLY A 402 -7.68 -16.09 7.11
CA GLY A 402 -7.01 -14.79 7.23
C GLY A 402 -6.29 -14.61 8.55
N LEU A 403 -6.94 -15.02 9.65
CA LEU A 403 -6.38 -14.87 11.00
C LEU A 403 -5.14 -15.75 11.21
N LYS A 404 -5.10 -16.95 10.63
CA LYS A 404 -3.92 -17.83 10.70
C LYS A 404 -2.75 -17.20 9.93
N GLY A 405 -3.02 -16.63 8.76
CA GLY A 405 -2.01 -15.90 8.00
C GLY A 405 -1.47 -14.69 8.78
N MET A 406 -2.37 -13.92 9.39
CA MET A 406 -2.00 -12.79 10.25
C MET A 406 -1.06 -13.22 11.38
N SER A 407 -1.38 -14.35 12.03
CA SER A 407 -0.56 -14.89 13.12
C SER A 407 0.85 -15.24 12.63
N VAL A 408 0.96 -15.92 11.49
CA VAL A 408 2.28 -16.24 10.90
C VAL A 408 3.05 -14.95 10.57
N ALA A 409 2.39 -14.00 9.93
CA ALA A 409 3.04 -12.73 9.58
C ALA A 409 3.58 -12.03 10.84
N SER A 410 2.79 -11.96 11.91
CA SER A 410 3.23 -11.31 13.14
C SER A 410 4.48 -11.96 13.73
N LYS A 411 4.57 -13.29 13.67
CA LYS A 411 5.74 -14.02 14.18
C LYS A 411 6.99 -13.77 13.33
N VAL A 412 6.85 -13.84 12.01
CA VAL A 412 7.96 -13.58 11.07
C VAL A 412 8.49 -12.16 11.27
N LEU A 413 7.58 -11.20 11.34
CA LEU A 413 7.96 -9.79 11.49
C LEU A 413 8.62 -9.54 12.86
N ALA A 414 8.05 -10.09 13.94
CA ALA A 414 8.62 -9.91 15.28
C ALA A 414 10.04 -10.48 15.37
N GLY A 415 10.23 -11.70 14.86
CA GLY A 415 11.56 -12.31 14.82
C GLY A 415 12.55 -11.51 14.00
N SER A 416 12.09 -10.98 12.86
CA SER A 416 12.94 -10.14 11.99
C SER A 416 13.33 -8.83 12.68
N LEU A 417 12.39 -8.18 13.36
CA LEU A 417 12.68 -6.93 14.11
C LEU A 417 13.71 -7.19 15.21
N VAL A 418 13.54 -8.25 16.00
CA VAL A 418 14.49 -8.61 17.06
C VAL A 418 15.87 -8.93 16.47
N ASN A 419 15.90 -9.67 15.36
CA ASN A 419 17.15 -10.02 14.68
C ASN A 419 17.92 -8.75 14.28
N LEU A 420 17.24 -7.77 13.70
CA LEU A 420 17.88 -6.52 13.27
C LEU A 420 18.40 -5.70 14.45
N LEU A 421 17.68 -5.68 15.57
CA LEU A 421 18.18 -5.01 16.79
C LEU A 421 19.41 -5.72 17.35
N GLN A 422 19.43 -7.05 17.31
CA GLN A 422 20.56 -7.85 17.83
C GLN A 422 21.79 -7.81 16.92
N GLN A 423 21.60 -7.51 15.65
CA GLN A 423 22.67 -7.59 14.65
C GLN A 423 22.80 -6.28 13.85
N PRO A 424 23.31 -5.20 14.52
CA PRO A 424 23.47 -3.92 13.83
C PRO A 424 24.31 -4.00 12.55
N ALA A 425 25.23 -4.96 12.46
CA ALA A 425 26.02 -5.17 11.23
C ALA A 425 25.15 -5.52 10.03
N THR A 426 24.05 -6.21 10.27
CA THR A 426 23.09 -6.54 9.20
C THR A 426 22.38 -5.26 8.70
N VAL A 427 22.04 -4.37 9.64
CA VAL A 427 21.49 -3.04 9.28
C VAL A 427 22.48 -2.24 8.44
N UNK A 428 23.60 -2.30 8.62
CA UNK A 428 24.50 -1.75 7.96
C UNK A 428 24.61 -2.19 6.69
N SER A 429 24.74 -3.50 6.54
CA SER A 429 24.84 -4.12 5.22
C SER A 429 23.64 -3.74 4.34
N ALA A 430 22.44 -3.72 4.93
CA ALA A 430 21.23 -3.31 4.20
C ALA A 430 21.35 -1.87 3.69
N LYS A 431 21.91 -0.98 4.50
CA LYS A 431 22.12 0.43 4.13
C LYS A 431 23.15 0.55 3.00
N ALA A 432 24.21 -0.26 3.03
CA ALA A 432 25.23 -0.27 1.97
C ALA A 432 24.65 -0.75 0.65
N GLU A 433 23.84 -1.81 0.69
CA GLU A 433 23.15 -2.31 -0.51
C GLU A 433 22.21 -1.23 -1.07
N PHE A 434 21.46 -0.57 -0.21
CA PHE A 434 20.55 0.50 -0.61
C PHE A 434 21.30 1.67 -1.26
N ALA A 435 22.40 2.12 -0.65
CA ALA A 435 23.22 3.21 -1.22
C ALA A 435 23.74 2.87 -2.61
N LYS A 436 24.13 1.60 -2.80
CA LYS A 436 24.57 1.12 -4.12
C LYS A 436 23.39 1.13 -5.12
N ALA A 437 22.24 0.62 -4.72
CA ALA A 437 21.06 0.51 -5.58
C ALA A 437 20.56 1.90 -6.02
N THR A 438 20.56 2.86 -5.10
CA THR A 438 20.10 4.23 -5.37
C THR A 438 21.21 5.12 -5.95
N LYS A 439 22.44 4.60 -6.07
CA LYS A 439 23.62 5.37 -6.50
C LYS A 439 23.85 6.58 -5.59
N GLY A 440 23.47 6.47 -4.32
CA GLY A 440 23.61 7.54 -3.33
C GLY A 440 22.68 8.72 -3.52
N LYS A 441 21.69 8.61 -4.40
CA LYS A 441 20.74 9.71 -4.65
C LYS A 441 19.76 9.84 -3.48
N ALA A 442 19.58 11.07 -3.00
CA ALA A 442 18.58 11.36 -1.98
C ALA A 442 17.17 11.25 -2.58
N TYR A 443 16.24 10.76 -1.77
CA TYR A 443 14.83 10.69 -2.17
C TYR A 443 14.27 12.09 -2.46
N GLN A 444 13.53 12.20 -3.52
CA GLN A 444 12.77 13.40 -3.88
C GLN A 444 11.33 12.99 -4.18
N SER A 445 10.39 13.65 -3.51
CA SER A 445 8.98 13.36 -3.74
C SER A 445 8.58 13.68 -5.19
N PRO A 446 7.80 12.81 -5.83
CA PRO A 446 7.24 13.14 -7.15
C PRO A 446 6.09 14.13 -7.09
N LEU A 447 5.56 14.40 -5.89
CA LEU A 447 4.49 15.39 -5.72
C LEU A 447 5.09 16.78 -5.50
N PRO A 448 4.41 17.84 -5.94
CA PRO A 448 4.89 19.21 -5.67
C PRO A 448 4.86 19.50 -4.16
N ALA A 449 5.73 20.41 -3.73
CA ALA A 449 5.89 20.72 -2.30
C ALA A 449 4.61 21.22 -1.64
N ASP A 450 3.73 21.85 -2.42
CA ASP A 450 2.46 22.40 -1.94
C ASP A 450 1.26 21.43 -2.13
N ALA A 451 1.53 20.19 -2.52
CA ALA A 451 0.47 19.19 -2.69
C ALA A 451 -0.34 19.00 -1.40
N LYS A 452 -1.62 18.71 -1.57
CA LYS A 452 -2.55 18.43 -0.47
C LYS A 452 -3.11 17.02 -0.63
N PRO A 453 -3.28 16.27 0.47
CA PRO A 453 -3.93 14.95 0.37
C PRO A 453 -5.41 15.13 0.00
N VAL A 454 -5.83 14.46 -1.06
CA VAL A 454 -7.24 14.47 -1.51
C VAL A 454 -7.65 13.07 -1.95
N VAL A 455 -8.93 12.76 -1.78
CA VAL A 455 -9.53 11.55 -2.35
C VAL A 455 -9.93 11.87 -3.79
N PHE A 456 -9.65 10.96 -4.73
CA PHE A 456 -9.92 11.17 -6.15
C PHE A 456 -10.45 9.92 -6.84
#